data_4cfce731a9ef6b70421c29d7e37eddb5
#
_entry.id   4cfce731a9ef6b70421c29d7e37eddb5
#
_cell.length_a   1.000
_cell.length_b   1.000
_cell.length_c   1.000
_cell.angle_alpha   90.00
_cell.angle_beta   90.00
_cell.angle_gamma   90.00
#
_symmetry.space_group_name_H-M   'P 1'
#
loop_
_entity.id
_entity.type
_entity.pdbx_description
1 polymer ?
#
loop_
_entity_poly.entity_id
_entity_poly.type
_entity_poly.pdbx_seq_one_letter_code
_entity_poly.pdbx_strand_id
1 'polypeptide(L)'
;MAVLTRIGLLLVLAAAATGCSSIRNHRGYITDPVLIGSVQPGVDNRVSVERTLGQPTFTSQFGEPVWYYIGSNTAQAPFTDPRIVEHTVLAVTFDAAGNVATARQTGVDQVVRLSPDGAATPTLGKERSFLEDLFGNIGQVGAAGMGGQQPGGAPGQ
;
A
#
# COMPACT_ATOMS: atom_id res chain seq x y z
N MET A 1 -25.68 27.02 -37.42
CA MET A 1 -25.95 25.81 -36.61
C MET A 1 -24.69 24.99 -36.35
N ALA A 2 -23.84 24.66 -37.32
CA ALA A 2 -22.65 23.85 -37.13
C ALA A 2 -21.61 24.39 -36.10
N VAL A 3 -21.47 25.71 -35.95
CA VAL A 3 -20.53 26.34 -35.00
C VAL A 3 -21.03 26.19 -33.54
N LEU A 4 -22.32 26.38 -33.30
CA LEU A 4 -22.92 26.19 -31.98
C LEU A 4 -22.81 24.71 -31.51
N THR A 5 -23.01 23.77 -32.41
CA THR A 5 -22.88 22.34 -32.12
C THR A 5 -21.42 21.97 -31.76
N ARG A 6 -20.44 22.54 -32.48
CA ARG A 6 -19.01 22.32 -32.18
C ARG A 6 -18.58 22.93 -30.83
N ILE A 7 -19.10 24.13 -30.49
CA ILE A 7 -18.83 24.77 -29.22
C ILE A 7 -19.46 23.95 -28.07
N GLY A 8 -20.71 23.47 -28.26
CA GLY A 8 -21.35 22.60 -27.29
C GLY A 8 -20.59 21.29 -27.05
N LEU A 9 -20.09 20.65 -28.10
CA LEU A 9 -19.30 19.43 -28.00
C LEU A 9 -17.96 19.65 -27.27
N LEU A 10 -17.28 20.79 -27.54
CA LEU A 10 -16.04 21.16 -26.85
C LEU A 10 -16.27 21.44 -25.35
N LEU A 11 -17.38 22.09 -24.99
CA LEU A 11 -17.73 22.33 -23.60
C LEU A 11 -18.03 21.05 -22.82
N VAL A 12 -18.73 20.09 -23.44
CA VAL A 12 -19.01 18.76 -22.85
C VAL A 12 -17.69 17.98 -22.67
N LEU A 13 -16.79 18.03 -23.65
CA LEU A 13 -15.51 17.36 -23.58
C LEU A 13 -14.61 17.97 -22.48
N ALA A 14 -14.62 19.29 -22.33
CA ALA A 14 -13.88 20.00 -21.28
C ALA A 14 -14.45 19.68 -19.88
N ALA A 15 -15.77 19.58 -19.73
CA ALA A 15 -16.42 19.20 -18.47
C ALA A 15 -16.11 17.75 -18.07
N ALA A 16 -15.97 16.83 -19.02
CA ALA A 16 -15.60 15.44 -18.77
C ALA A 16 -14.14 15.28 -18.29
N ALA A 17 -13.25 16.23 -18.62
CA ALA A 17 -11.84 16.19 -18.24
C ALA A 17 -11.58 16.58 -16.76
N THR A 18 -12.55 17.18 -16.05
CA THR A 18 -12.37 17.66 -14.67
C THR A 18 -12.58 16.58 -13.59
N GLY A 19 -12.96 15.36 -13.97
CA GLY A 19 -13.29 14.27 -13.04
C GLY A 19 -12.13 13.55 -12.36
N CYS A 20 -10.87 13.84 -12.74
CA CYS A 20 -9.72 13.13 -12.21
C CYS A 20 -9.21 13.76 -10.90
N SER A 21 -9.69 13.30 -9.76
CA SER A 21 -9.16 13.70 -8.45
C SER A 21 -8.03 12.76 -7.99
N SER A 22 -7.10 13.28 -7.18
CA SER A 22 -6.07 12.45 -6.56
C SER A 22 -6.66 11.58 -5.45
N ILE A 23 -6.25 10.31 -5.41
CA ILE A 23 -6.61 9.38 -4.35
C ILE A 23 -5.65 9.59 -3.18
N ARG A 24 -6.18 9.78 -1.97
CA ARG A 24 -5.42 9.87 -0.74
C ARG A 24 -5.70 8.65 0.13
N ASN A 25 -4.64 8.02 0.62
CA ASN A 25 -4.73 6.89 1.53
C ASN A 25 -3.93 7.16 2.79
N HIS A 26 -4.55 6.90 3.93
CA HIS A 26 -3.91 6.91 5.24
C HIS A 26 -3.60 5.48 5.68
N ARG A 27 -2.42 5.26 6.25
CA ARG A 27 -1.99 3.96 6.79
C ARG A 27 -1.30 4.15 8.13
N GLY A 28 -1.58 3.25 9.04
CA GLY A 28 -0.97 3.20 10.36
C GLY A 28 -1.65 4.09 11.39
N TYR A 29 -0.87 4.67 12.30
CA TYR A 29 -1.33 5.50 13.40
C TYR A 29 -1.86 6.85 12.91
N ILE A 30 -3.02 7.25 13.40
CA ILE A 30 -3.57 8.59 13.10
C ILE A 30 -2.77 9.62 13.89
N THR A 31 -1.90 10.31 13.20
CA THR A 31 -0.95 11.24 13.80
C THR A 31 -1.63 12.55 14.19
N ASP A 32 -1.74 12.81 15.49
CA ASP A 32 -2.09 14.12 16.02
C ASP A 32 -0.81 14.80 16.55
N PRO A 33 -0.35 15.90 15.93
CA PRO A 33 0.88 16.59 16.34
C PRO A 33 0.83 17.09 17.79
N VAL A 34 -0.37 17.44 18.28
CA VAL A 34 -0.56 17.93 19.66
C VAL A 34 -0.34 16.80 20.66
N LEU A 35 -0.90 15.62 20.38
CA LEU A 35 -0.74 14.45 21.24
C LEU A 35 0.72 13.94 21.22
N ILE A 36 1.35 13.90 20.05
CA ILE A 36 2.76 13.51 19.94
C ILE A 36 3.65 14.48 20.73
N GLY A 37 3.41 15.79 20.60
CA GLY A 37 4.19 16.81 21.31
C GLY A 37 3.94 16.85 22.82
N SER A 38 2.89 16.18 23.31
CA SER A 38 2.58 16.13 24.76
C SER A 38 3.42 15.11 25.52
N VAL A 39 4.08 14.16 24.85
CA VAL A 39 4.91 13.15 25.51
C VAL A 39 6.22 13.77 26.01
N GLN A 40 6.42 13.75 27.34
CA GLN A 40 7.57 14.41 27.98
C GLN A 40 8.53 13.38 28.57
N PRO A 41 9.81 13.36 28.11
CA PRO A 41 10.85 12.56 28.72
C PRO A 41 11.04 12.90 30.21
N GLY A 42 11.23 11.87 31.05
CA GLY A 42 11.42 12.01 32.50
C GLY A 42 10.15 12.27 33.30
N VAL A 43 9.02 12.55 32.65
CA VAL A 43 7.71 12.83 33.30
C VAL A 43 6.74 11.70 33.01
N ASP A 44 6.62 11.31 31.74
CA ASP A 44 5.69 10.27 31.30
C ASP A 44 6.26 8.87 31.51
N ASN A 45 5.37 7.91 31.61
CA ASN A 45 5.65 6.48 31.71
C ASN A 45 4.83 5.70 30.67
N ARG A 46 5.03 4.37 30.56
CA ARG A 46 4.31 3.51 29.61
C ARG A 46 2.79 3.68 29.70
N VAL A 47 2.26 3.74 30.91
CA VAL A 47 0.80 3.83 31.13
C VAL A 47 0.26 5.18 30.67
N SER A 48 0.98 6.29 30.93
CA SER A 48 0.56 7.62 30.48
C SER A 48 0.65 7.76 28.96
N VAL A 49 1.74 7.24 28.34
CA VAL A 49 1.90 7.24 26.88
C VAL A 49 0.81 6.43 26.20
N GLU A 50 0.51 5.22 26.71
CA GLU A 50 -0.57 4.39 26.14
C GLU A 50 -1.95 5.04 26.32
N ARG A 51 -2.19 5.73 27.42
CA ARG A 51 -3.44 6.47 27.64
C ARG A 51 -3.60 7.66 26.69
N THR A 52 -2.50 8.35 26.38
CA THR A 52 -2.49 9.55 25.54
C THR A 52 -2.49 9.22 24.05
N LEU A 53 -1.62 8.31 23.64
CA LEU A 53 -1.41 7.95 22.24
C LEU A 53 -2.13 6.65 21.82
N GLY A 54 -2.62 5.87 22.79
CA GLY A 54 -3.14 4.53 22.51
C GLY A 54 -2.02 3.50 22.33
N GLN A 55 -2.37 2.35 21.74
CA GLN A 55 -1.41 1.29 21.51
C GLN A 55 -0.42 1.65 20.41
N PRO A 56 0.87 1.32 20.57
CA PRO A 56 1.87 1.56 19.52
C PRO A 56 1.62 0.70 18.28
N THR A 57 2.07 1.17 17.12
CA THR A 57 2.03 0.40 15.88
C THR A 57 2.82 -0.90 16.00
N PHE A 58 4.00 -0.83 16.63
CA PHE A 58 4.78 -2.01 17.06
C PHE A 58 5.75 -1.64 18.18
N THR A 59 6.26 -2.66 18.84
CA THR A 59 7.26 -2.54 19.92
C THR A 59 8.55 -3.26 19.53
N SER A 60 9.71 -2.75 19.96
CA SER A 60 10.96 -3.47 19.75
C SER A 60 10.94 -4.80 20.49
N GLN A 61 11.38 -5.86 19.83
CA GLN A 61 11.50 -7.21 20.43
C GLN A 61 12.90 -7.48 20.96
N PHE A 62 13.89 -6.69 20.55
CA PHE A 62 15.29 -6.87 20.90
C PHE A 62 15.87 -5.53 21.37
N GLY A 63 16.75 -5.61 22.36
CA GLY A 63 17.44 -4.43 22.92
C GLY A 63 16.57 -3.63 23.90
N GLU A 64 16.71 -2.33 23.88
CA GLU A 64 15.94 -1.43 24.72
C GLU A 64 14.45 -1.42 24.32
N PRO A 65 13.52 -1.28 25.29
CA PRO A 65 12.10 -1.23 25.01
C PRO A 65 11.74 0.09 24.32
N VAL A 66 11.47 0.02 23.01
CA VAL A 66 11.06 1.16 22.18
C VAL A 66 9.67 0.90 21.63
N TRP A 67 8.79 1.89 21.74
CA TRP A 67 7.47 1.91 21.12
C TRP A 67 7.49 2.82 19.90
N TYR A 68 6.93 2.30 18.81
CA TYR A 68 6.86 3.02 17.54
C TYR A 68 5.41 3.32 17.17
N TYR A 69 5.14 4.60 16.92
CA TYR A 69 3.90 5.09 16.36
C TYR A 69 4.18 5.58 14.95
N ILE A 70 3.64 4.90 13.94
CA ILE A 70 3.96 5.17 12.54
C ILE A 70 2.68 5.50 11.78
N GLY A 71 2.66 6.70 11.20
CA GLY A 71 1.61 7.17 10.31
C GLY A 71 2.16 7.56 8.95
N SER A 72 1.45 7.21 7.88
CA SER A 72 1.80 7.58 6.52
C SER A 72 0.58 7.99 5.72
N ASN A 73 0.66 9.12 5.06
CA ASN A 73 -0.31 9.58 4.08
C ASN A 73 0.31 9.49 2.68
N THR A 74 -0.39 8.84 1.78
CA THR A 74 0.00 8.76 0.37
C THR A 74 -1.01 9.49 -0.49
N ALA A 75 -0.53 10.13 -1.56
CA ALA A 75 -1.35 10.70 -2.61
C ALA A 75 -0.97 10.08 -3.95
N GLN A 76 -1.98 9.77 -4.75
CA GLN A 76 -1.82 9.20 -6.08
C GLN A 76 -2.64 10.03 -7.08
N ALA A 77 -1.97 10.66 -8.03
CA ALA A 77 -2.65 11.25 -9.17
C ALA A 77 -3.06 10.14 -10.17
N PRO A 78 -4.05 10.39 -11.05
CA PRO A 78 -4.43 9.44 -12.07
C PRO A 78 -3.23 9.01 -12.91
N PHE A 79 -3.13 7.71 -13.19
CA PHE A 79 -2.06 7.08 -14.00
C PHE A 79 -0.63 7.25 -13.46
N THR A 80 -0.46 7.56 -12.16
CA THR A 80 0.84 7.66 -11.51
C THR A 80 0.95 6.72 -10.32
N ASP A 81 2.18 6.44 -9.88
CA ASP A 81 2.42 5.68 -8.67
C ASP A 81 2.10 6.49 -7.41
N PRO A 82 1.62 5.82 -6.33
CA PRO A 82 1.41 6.47 -5.05
C PRO A 82 2.71 7.06 -4.50
N ARG A 83 2.64 8.28 -3.98
CA ARG A 83 3.76 8.95 -3.33
C ARG A 83 3.44 9.25 -1.89
N ILE A 84 4.39 9.03 -0.99
CA ILE A 84 4.27 9.45 0.40
C ILE A 84 4.34 10.98 0.43
N VAL A 85 3.29 11.61 0.91
CA VAL A 85 3.18 13.08 1.06
C VAL A 85 3.41 13.51 2.50
N GLU A 86 3.12 12.62 3.44
CA GLU A 86 3.35 12.84 4.86
C GLU A 86 3.73 11.51 5.50
N HIS A 87 4.74 11.55 6.35
CA HIS A 87 5.22 10.39 7.10
C HIS A 87 5.65 10.87 8.47
N THR A 88 5.17 10.20 9.51
CA THR A 88 5.55 10.48 10.87
C THR A 88 5.88 9.19 11.58
N VAL A 89 7.05 9.16 12.19
CA VAL A 89 7.48 8.09 13.09
C VAL A 89 7.82 8.73 14.42
N LEU A 90 7.09 8.37 15.47
CA LEU A 90 7.46 8.67 16.84
C LEU A 90 8.03 7.41 17.47
N ALA A 91 9.29 7.46 17.89
CA ALA A 91 9.97 6.44 18.66
C ALA A 91 10.07 6.88 20.12
N VAL A 92 9.43 6.16 21.02
CA VAL A 92 9.46 6.41 22.47
C VAL A 92 10.27 5.31 23.13
N THR A 93 11.43 5.66 23.68
CA THR A 93 12.30 4.74 24.41
C THR A 93 12.00 4.84 25.90
N PHE A 94 11.93 3.69 26.58
CA PHE A 94 11.68 3.62 28.02
C PHE A 94 12.91 3.13 28.76
N ASP A 95 13.11 3.66 29.97
CA ASP A 95 14.10 3.19 30.89
C ASP A 95 13.67 1.86 31.58
N ALA A 96 14.56 1.30 32.40
CA ALA A 96 14.29 0.06 33.15
C ALA A 96 13.11 0.20 34.16
N ALA A 97 12.81 1.40 34.61
CA ALA A 97 11.67 1.68 35.49
C ALA A 97 10.35 1.86 34.72
N GLY A 98 10.40 1.96 33.38
CA GLY A 98 9.26 2.16 32.51
C GLY A 98 8.89 3.61 32.28
N ASN A 99 9.76 4.57 32.65
CA ASN A 99 9.56 5.98 32.32
C ASN A 99 10.09 6.29 30.91
N VAL A 100 9.57 7.33 30.29
CA VAL A 100 10.04 7.79 28.97
C VAL A 100 11.46 8.36 29.12
N ALA A 101 12.43 7.67 28.53
CA ALA A 101 13.82 8.15 28.47
C ALA A 101 13.98 9.15 27.32
N THR A 102 13.47 8.83 26.13
CA THR A 102 13.49 9.72 24.97
C THR A 102 12.23 9.60 24.14
N ALA A 103 11.82 10.70 23.52
CA ALA A 103 10.77 10.72 22.50
C ALA A 103 11.34 11.40 21.24
N ARG A 104 11.50 10.63 20.16
CA ARG A 104 12.11 11.11 18.91
C ARG A 104 11.10 11.02 17.77
N GLN A 105 10.83 12.15 17.13
CA GLN A 105 9.99 12.21 15.95
C GLN A 105 10.88 12.36 14.70
N THR A 106 10.51 11.60 13.64
CA THR A 106 11.09 11.74 12.31
C THR A 106 9.98 11.85 11.27
N GLY A 107 10.28 12.49 10.15
CA GLY A 107 9.30 12.82 9.11
C GLY A 107 9.65 12.21 7.75
N VAL A 108 9.04 12.79 6.71
CA VAL A 108 9.20 12.37 5.31
C VAL A 108 10.63 12.52 4.79
N ASP A 109 11.43 13.38 5.40
CA ASP A 109 12.85 13.61 5.12
C ASP A 109 13.72 12.37 5.34
N GLN A 110 13.29 11.48 6.23
CA GLN A 110 13.98 10.22 6.53
C GLN A 110 13.50 9.05 5.64
N VAL A 111 12.53 9.27 4.76
CA VAL A 111 12.02 8.22 3.86
C VAL A 111 12.99 8.00 2.71
N VAL A 112 13.64 6.84 2.72
CA VAL A 112 14.54 6.42 1.64
C VAL A 112 13.72 5.83 0.49
N ARG A 113 13.93 6.32 -0.73
CA ARG A 113 13.38 5.73 -1.94
C ARG A 113 14.34 4.65 -2.43
N LEU A 114 13.86 3.42 -2.43
CA LEU A 114 14.59 2.29 -2.98
C LEU A 114 14.20 2.12 -4.45
N SER A 115 15.19 1.94 -5.32
CA SER A 115 14.98 1.50 -6.71
C SER A 115 15.31 0.02 -6.75
N PRO A 116 14.31 -0.88 -6.87
CA PRO A 116 14.56 -2.30 -6.99
C PRO A 116 15.42 -2.59 -8.22
N ASP A 117 16.31 -3.57 -8.12
CA ASP A 117 17.05 -4.06 -9.28
C ASP A 117 16.06 -4.66 -10.28
N GLY A 118 16.13 -4.21 -11.52
CA GLY A 118 15.29 -4.69 -12.62
C GLY A 118 15.77 -6.02 -13.23
N ALA A 119 16.86 -6.61 -12.71
CA ALA A 119 17.34 -7.89 -13.19
C ALA A 119 16.31 -9.00 -12.90
N ALA A 120 15.78 -9.59 -13.96
CA ALA A 120 14.86 -10.72 -13.85
C ALA A 120 15.66 -12.00 -13.71
N THR A 121 15.32 -12.83 -12.73
CA THR A 121 15.85 -14.19 -12.64
C THR A 121 15.22 -15.02 -13.75
N PRO A 122 16.00 -15.61 -14.69
CA PRO A 122 15.43 -16.47 -15.71
C PRO A 122 14.79 -17.70 -15.04
N THR A 123 13.49 -17.82 -15.18
CA THR A 123 12.75 -18.96 -14.70
C THR A 123 12.52 -19.93 -15.87
N LEU A 124 12.64 -21.24 -15.63
CA LEU A 124 12.30 -22.29 -16.58
C LEU A 124 10.77 -22.45 -16.72
N GLY A 125 10.08 -21.33 -16.87
CA GLY A 125 8.64 -21.30 -17.09
C GLY A 125 8.29 -21.52 -18.56
N LYS A 126 7.07 -22.01 -18.82
CA LYS A 126 6.52 -22.05 -20.17
C LYS A 126 6.26 -20.63 -20.65
N GLU A 127 6.93 -20.21 -21.71
CA GLU A 127 6.62 -18.96 -22.38
C GLU A 127 5.28 -19.10 -23.10
N ARG A 128 4.30 -18.32 -22.66
CA ARG A 128 3.02 -18.21 -23.34
C ARG A 128 2.98 -16.89 -24.09
N SER A 129 2.53 -16.94 -25.34
CA SER A 129 2.31 -15.71 -26.08
C SER A 129 1.04 -15.02 -25.58
N PHE A 130 0.99 -13.70 -25.70
CA PHE A 130 -0.21 -12.91 -25.35
C PHE A 130 -1.48 -13.44 -26.02
N LEU A 131 -1.38 -13.90 -27.27
CA LEU A 131 -2.49 -14.49 -28.00
C LEU A 131 -2.89 -15.89 -27.46
N GLU A 132 -1.93 -16.67 -26.99
CA GLU A 132 -2.20 -17.96 -26.35
C GLU A 132 -2.92 -17.77 -25.02
N ASP A 133 -2.57 -16.78 -24.21
CA ASP A 133 -3.26 -16.44 -22.97
C ASP A 133 -4.64 -15.85 -23.21
N LEU A 134 -4.82 -15.05 -24.27
CA LEU A 134 -6.09 -14.43 -24.60
C LEU A 134 -7.08 -15.42 -25.24
N PHE A 135 -6.61 -16.27 -26.13
CA PHE A 135 -7.45 -17.19 -26.91
C PHE A 135 -7.35 -18.66 -26.47
N GLY A 136 -6.30 -19.04 -25.77
CA GLY A 136 -6.06 -20.43 -25.34
C GLY A 136 -7.13 -20.98 -24.40
N ASN A 137 -7.88 -20.10 -23.72
CA ASN A 137 -8.96 -20.50 -22.81
C ASN A 137 -10.35 -20.60 -23.51
N ILE A 138 -10.49 -20.03 -24.70
CA ILE A 138 -11.77 -20.02 -25.44
C ILE A 138 -12.13 -21.41 -25.99
N GLY A 139 -11.14 -22.22 -26.33
CA GLY A 139 -11.34 -23.59 -26.83
C GLY A 139 -11.67 -24.62 -25.75
N GLN A 140 -11.27 -24.40 -24.50
CA GLN A 140 -11.48 -25.38 -23.43
C GLN A 140 -12.92 -25.36 -22.87
N VAL A 141 -13.62 -24.25 -22.98
CA VAL A 141 -15.01 -24.13 -22.50
C VAL A 141 -15.99 -24.81 -23.48
N GLY A 142 -15.63 -24.90 -24.78
CA GLY A 142 -16.45 -25.58 -25.81
C GLY A 142 -16.30 -27.11 -25.82
N ALA A 143 -15.15 -27.64 -25.36
CA ALA A 143 -14.89 -29.08 -25.39
C ALA A 143 -15.48 -29.83 -24.18
N ALA A 144 -15.79 -29.14 -23.08
CA ALA A 144 -16.38 -29.76 -21.90
C ALA A 144 -17.92 -30.03 -22.04
N GLY A 145 -18.53 -29.57 -23.13
CA GLY A 145 -19.97 -29.70 -23.38
C GLY A 145 -20.40 -30.74 -24.40
N MET A 146 -19.48 -31.38 -25.10
CA MET A 146 -19.83 -32.41 -26.09
C MET A 146 -19.07 -33.71 -25.85
N GLY A 147 -19.77 -34.61 -25.19
CA GLY A 147 -19.73 -36.04 -25.46
C GLY A 147 -18.51 -36.78 -24.96
N GLY A 148 -18.82 -37.52 -23.91
CA GLY A 148 -18.02 -38.67 -23.48
C GLY A 148 -17.74 -39.67 -24.57
N GLN A 149 -16.67 -40.33 -24.40
CA GLN A 149 -16.48 -41.77 -24.60
C GLN A 149 -15.04 -42.05 -24.22
N GLN A 150 -14.88 -42.60 -23.07
CA GLN A 150 -13.66 -43.22 -22.62
C GLN A 150 -13.54 -44.56 -23.32
N PRO A 151 -12.49 -44.87 -24.04
CA PRO A 151 -12.14 -46.27 -24.34
C PRO A 151 -11.30 -46.80 -23.18
N GLY A 152 -11.84 -47.81 -22.51
CA GLY A 152 -11.15 -48.57 -21.50
C GLY A 152 -9.87 -49.20 -22.04
N GLY A 153 -8.78 -49.05 -21.31
CA GLY A 153 -7.55 -49.80 -21.51
C GLY A 153 -7.46 -50.88 -20.45
N ALA A 154 -7.29 -52.08 -20.92
CA ALA A 154 -7.20 -53.32 -20.16
C ALA A 154 -5.96 -53.42 -19.27
N PRO A 155 -5.99 -54.22 -18.19
CA PRO A 155 -4.81 -54.57 -17.39
C PRO A 155 -4.05 -55.70 -18.05
N GLY A 156 -2.74 -55.65 -18.00
CA GLY A 156 -1.91 -56.75 -18.48
C GLY A 156 -0.51 -56.69 -17.92
N GLN A 157 -0.25 -57.55 -16.96
CA GLN A 157 0.96 -58.25 -16.50
C GLN A 157 2.20 -57.40 -16.12
#